data_98126a0df9e38cf89c57fe45b7991b22
#
_entry.id   98126a0df9e38cf89c57fe45b7991b22
#
_cell.length_a   1.000
_cell.length_b   1.000
_cell.length_c   1.000
_cell.angle_alpha   90.00
_cell.angle_beta   90.00
_cell.angle_gamma   90.00
#
_symmetry.space_group_name_H-M   'P 1'
#
loop_
_entity.id
_entity.type
_entity.pdbx_description
1 polymer ?
#
loop_
_entity_poly.entity_id
_entity_poly.type
_entity_poly.pdbx_seq_one_letter_code
_entity_poly.pdbx_strand_id
1 'polypeptide(L)'
;MDARASERYRGEVEPIDPVAGHIPGALSAPTTENLDADGRFLPAARLRERFAAYGIGPGTAVATYCGSGVTAAHEALALHEAGIEAVLYPGSWSEWVSDPARPVATGPTP
;
A
#
# COMPACT_ATOMS: atom_id res chain seq x y z
N MET A 1 -4.84 -0.02 0.80
CA MET A 1 -3.71 0.64 0.11
C MET A 1 -2.63 -0.38 -0.18
N ASP A 2 -2.12 -0.37 -1.38
CA ASP A 2 -0.98 -1.19 -1.80
C ASP A 2 0.30 -0.38 -1.58
N ALA A 3 1.16 -0.86 -0.70
CA ALA A 3 2.39 -0.16 -0.30
C ALA A 3 3.61 -0.50 -1.17
N ARG A 4 3.44 -1.40 -2.15
CA ARG A 4 4.52 -1.81 -3.05
C ARG A 4 4.86 -0.72 -4.06
N ALA A 5 6.00 -0.90 -4.75
CA ALA A 5 6.35 -0.04 -5.87
C ALA A 5 5.25 -0.03 -6.95
N SER A 6 5.08 1.10 -7.61
CA SER A 6 4.00 1.29 -8.59
C SER A 6 4.03 0.30 -9.75
N GLU A 7 5.22 -0.15 -10.17
CA GLU A 7 5.36 -1.15 -11.23
C GLU A 7 4.74 -2.49 -10.85
N ARG A 8 4.87 -2.88 -9.59
CA ARG A 8 4.27 -4.11 -9.08
C ARG A 8 2.74 -3.98 -9.01
N TYR A 9 2.26 -2.84 -8.55
CA TYR A 9 0.82 -2.54 -8.51
C TYR A 9 0.20 -2.63 -9.90
N ARG A 10 0.84 -2.02 -10.90
CA ARG A 10 0.34 -2.03 -12.28
C ARG A 10 0.40 -3.40 -12.96
N GLY A 11 1.15 -4.34 -12.40
CA GLY A 11 1.33 -5.66 -12.99
C GLY A 11 2.41 -5.71 -14.07
N GLU A 12 3.28 -4.73 -14.13
CA GLU A 12 4.38 -4.67 -15.12
C GLU A 12 5.57 -5.54 -14.72
N VAL A 13 5.77 -5.69 -13.40
CA VAL A 13 6.87 -6.46 -12.82
C VAL A 13 6.34 -7.21 -11.61
N GLU A 14 6.70 -8.49 -11.51
CA GLU A 14 6.45 -9.29 -10.30
C GLU A 14 7.66 -10.20 -10.05
N PRO A 15 8.61 -9.77 -9.18
CA PRO A 15 9.85 -10.51 -8.98
C PRO A 15 9.70 -11.75 -8.08
N ILE A 16 8.61 -11.90 -7.34
CA ILE A 16 8.48 -12.91 -6.28
C ILE A 16 7.31 -13.87 -6.53
N ASP A 17 6.11 -13.33 -6.78
CA ASP A 17 4.87 -14.11 -6.85
C ASP A 17 4.54 -14.55 -8.28
N PRO A 18 3.73 -15.61 -8.47
CA PRO A 18 3.43 -16.13 -9.80
C PRO A 18 2.45 -15.25 -10.60
N VAL A 19 1.75 -14.32 -9.95
CA VAL A 19 0.75 -13.47 -10.59
C VAL A 19 1.08 -12.00 -10.31
N ALA A 20 1.07 -11.18 -11.35
CA ALA A 20 1.32 -9.74 -11.25
C ALA A 20 0.00 -8.96 -11.19
N GLY A 21 0.02 -7.79 -10.53
CA GLY A 21 -1.13 -6.90 -10.44
C GLY A 21 -1.40 -6.44 -9.02
N HIS A 22 -2.65 -6.08 -8.74
CA HIS A 22 -3.08 -5.61 -7.41
C HIS A 22 -4.47 -6.11 -7.05
N ILE A 23 -4.82 -6.00 -5.77
CA ILE A 23 -6.17 -6.30 -5.30
C ILE A 23 -7.13 -5.27 -5.89
N PRO A 24 -8.22 -5.69 -6.57
CA PRO A 24 -9.17 -4.73 -7.16
C PRO A 24 -9.69 -3.73 -6.13
N GLY A 25 -9.71 -2.45 -6.50
CA GLY A 25 -10.13 -1.36 -5.63
C GLY A 25 -9.02 -0.78 -4.74
N ALA A 26 -7.85 -1.41 -4.65
CA ALA A 26 -6.75 -0.90 -3.87
C ALA A 26 -6.11 0.33 -4.51
N LEU A 27 -5.71 1.30 -3.69
CA LEU A 27 -4.99 2.48 -4.15
C LEU A 27 -3.48 2.22 -4.10
N SER A 28 -2.75 2.67 -5.12
CA SER A 28 -1.30 2.59 -5.16
C SER A 28 -0.69 3.69 -4.30
N ALA A 29 -0.05 3.30 -3.21
CA ALA A 29 0.57 4.24 -2.28
C ALA A 29 1.94 3.69 -1.83
N PRO A 30 2.95 3.74 -2.70
CA PRO A 30 4.27 3.20 -2.39
C PRO A 30 4.80 3.78 -1.07
N THR A 31 5.22 2.91 -0.16
CA THR A 31 5.66 3.35 1.16
C THR A 31 6.91 4.22 1.11
N THR A 32 7.72 4.10 0.05
CA THR A 32 8.90 4.95 -0.15
C THR A 32 8.54 6.43 -0.28
N GLU A 33 7.33 6.74 -0.73
CA GLU A 33 6.85 8.13 -0.84
C GLU A 33 6.49 8.75 0.51
N ASN A 34 6.50 7.97 1.58
CA ASN A 34 6.33 8.46 2.95
C ASN A 34 7.64 9.00 3.54
N LEU A 35 8.73 8.90 2.81
CA LEU A 35 10.07 9.23 3.29
C LEU A 35 10.60 10.50 2.63
N ASP A 36 11.44 11.23 3.39
CA ASP A 36 12.22 12.34 2.87
C ASP A 36 13.50 11.83 2.17
N ALA A 37 14.34 12.76 1.71
CA ALA A 37 15.60 12.44 1.02
C ALA A 37 16.59 11.68 1.90
N ASP A 38 16.48 11.79 3.23
CA ASP A 38 17.35 11.10 4.19
C ASP A 38 16.81 9.72 4.61
N GLY A 39 15.70 9.28 4.05
CA GLY A 39 15.08 7.99 4.37
C GLY A 39 14.28 8.00 5.67
N ARG A 40 13.94 9.17 6.20
CA ARG A 40 13.11 9.32 7.39
C ARG A 40 11.67 9.61 6.98
N PHE A 41 10.71 9.27 7.82
CA PHE A 41 9.33 9.65 7.58
C PHE A 41 9.21 11.16 7.41
N LEU A 42 8.36 11.56 6.46
CA LEU A 42 7.93 12.95 6.35
C LEU A 42 7.31 13.41 7.68
N PRO A 43 7.36 14.72 8.01
CA PRO A 43 6.63 15.25 9.16
C PRO A 43 5.15 14.89 9.11
N ALA A 44 4.51 14.75 10.26
CA ALA A 44 3.11 14.33 10.36
C ALA A 44 2.17 15.17 9.48
N ALA A 45 2.38 16.48 9.39
CA ALA A 45 1.56 17.37 8.56
C ALA A 45 1.69 17.02 7.07
N ARG A 46 2.90 16.68 6.61
CA ARG A 46 3.14 16.28 5.21
C ARG A 46 2.54 14.92 4.91
N LEU A 47 2.62 13.98 5.84
CA LEU A 47 1.97 12.68 5.71
C LEU A 47 0.45 12.85 5.62
N ARG A 48 -0.14 13.71 6.44
CA ARG A 48 -1.58 13.99 6.37
C ARG A 48 -1.99 14.55 5.01
N GLU A 49 -1.20 15.48 4.46
CA GLU A 49 -1.45 16.02 3.11
C GLU A 49 -1.38 14.93 2.04
N ARG A 50 -0.37 14.06 2.13
CA ARG A 50 -0.18 12.96 1.19
C ARG A 50 -1.39 12.02 1.20
N PHE A 51 -1.82 11.60 2.37
CA PHE A 51 -2.96 10.69 2.47
C PHE A 51 -4.28 11.37 2.14
N ALA A 52 -4.42 12.66 2.43
CA ALA A 52 -5.60 13.43 2.04
C ALA A 52 -5.78 13.47 0.52
N ALA A 53 -4.70 13.44 -0.25
CA ALA A 53 -4.76 13.37 -1.71
C ALA A 53 -5.41 12.06 -2.21
N TYR A 54 -5.41 11.00 -1.40
CA TYR A 54 -6.13 9.75 -1.67
C TYR A 54 -7.56 9.75 -1.10
N GLY A 55 -7.99 10.84 -0.49
CA GLY A 55 -9.28 10.91 0.20
C GLY A 55 -9.27 10.26 1.58
N ILE A 56 -8.10 10.09 2.18
CA ILE A 56 -7.91 9.38 3.45
C ILE A 56 -7.50 10.36 4.55
N GLY A 57 -8.23 10.35 5.65
CA GLY A 57 -7.96 11.17 6.82
C GLY A 57 -8.32 10.44 8.11
N PRO A 58 -8.19 11.13 9.28
CA PRO A 58 -8.61 10.57 10.56
C PRO A 58 -10.07 10.09 10.49
N GLY A 59 -10.32 8.88 10.98
CA GLY A 59 -11.66 8.28 10.93
C GLY A 59 -11.96 7.49 9.65
N THR A 60 -11.10 7.53 8.64
CA THR A 60 -11.25 6.70 7.44
C THR A 60 -10.82 5.26 7.76
N ALA A 61 -11.65 4.29 7.36
CA ALA A 61 -11.30 2.88 7.48
C ALA A 61 -10.29 2.52 6.37
N VAL A 62 -9.08 2.13 6.76
CA VAL A 62 -7.97 1.84 5.84
C VAL A 62 -7.34 0.49 6.17
N ALA A 63 -7.05 -0.28 5.14
CA ALA A 63 -6.19 -1.46 5.25
C ALA A 63 -4.97 -1.29 4.35
N THR A 64 -3.83 -1.81 4.76
CA THR A 64 -2.59 -1.80 3.97
C THR A 64 -2.13 -3.22 3.68
N TYR A 65 -1.54 -3.41 2.52
CA TYR A 65 -0.85 -4.65 2.16
C TYR A 65 0.37 -4.35 1.29
N CYS A 66 1.24 -5.33 1.14
CA CYS A 66 2.40 -5.26 0.26
C CYS A 66 2.64 -6.62 -0.40
N GLY A 67 3.87 -7.06 -0.52
CA GLY A 67 4.18 -8.41 -1.02
C GLY A 67 3.98 -9.48 0.04
N SER A 68 4.60 -9.31 1.21
CA SER A 68 4.60 -10.28 2.30
C SER A 68 4.29 -9.69 3.69
N GLY A 69 3.88 -8.44 3.76
CA GLY A 69 3.44 -7.80 5.00
C GLY A 69 4.44 -6.84 5.66
N VAL A 70 5.72 -6.93 5.34
CA VAL A 70 6.77 -6.10 5.98
C VAL A 70 6.65 -4.62 5.58
N THR A 71 6.60 -4.36 4.28
CA THR A 71 6.47 -3.00 3.74
C THR A 71 5.12 -2.37 4.10
N ALA A 72 4.07 -3.18 4.19
CA ALA A 72 2.75 -2.70 4.60
C ALA A 72 2.73 -2.26 6.07
N ALA A 73 3.51 -2.90 6.92
CA ALA A 73 3.67 -2.47 8.32
C ALA A 73 4.32 -1.08 8.39
N HIS A 74 5.29 -0.81 7.53
CA HIS A 74 5.92 0.51 7.41
C HIS A 74 4.89 1.57 6.99
N GLU A 75 4.03 1.27 6.02
CA GLU A 75 2.95 2.17 5.61
C GLU A 75 1.92 2.39 6.72
N ALA A 76 1.56 1.33 7.45
CA ALA A 76 0.64 1.45 8.58
C ALA A 76 1.20 2.37 9.67
N LEU A 77 2.51 2.33 9.90
CA LEU A 77 3.17 3.24 10.83
C LEU A 77 3.11 4.70 10.34
N ALA A 78 3.33 4.92 9.04
CA ALA A 78 3.21 6.26 8.46
C ALA A 78 1.78 6.82 8.60
N LEU A 79 0.78 5.98 8.37
CA LEU A 79 -0.63 6.34 8.58
C LEU A 79 -0.89 6.70 10.04
N HIS A 80 -0.36 5.92 10.98
CA HIS A 80 -0.49 6.19 12.41
C HIS A 80 0.14 7.55 12.77
N GLU A 81 1.32 7.87 12.24
CA GLU A 81 1.96 9.17 12.44
C GLU A 81 1.11 10.33 11.91
N ALA A 82 0.32 10.07 10.88
CA ALA A 82 -0.64 11.04 10.33
C ALA A 82 -1.96 11.11 11.10
N GLY A 83 -2.12 10.31 12.17
CA GLY A 83 -3.35 10.25 12.96
C GLY A 83 -4.42 9.32 12.36
N ILE A 84 -4.03 8.41 11.49
CA ILE A 84 -4.93 7.49 10.79
C ILE A 84 -4.65 6.07 11.25
N GLU A 85 -5.65 5.40 11.84
CA GLU A 85 -5.51 4.01 12.23
C GLU A 85 -5.76 3.09 11.03
N ALA A 86 -4.81 2.21 10.76
CA ALA A 86 -4.89 1.28 9.64
C ALA A 86 -4.86 -0.17 10.11
N VAL A 87 -5.55 -1.02 9.38
CA VAL A 87 -5.49 -2.48 9.57
C VAL A 87 -4.43 -3.02 8.61
N LEU A 88 -3.55 -3.87 9.12
CA LEU A 88 -2.56 -4.56 8.30
C LEU A 88 -3.15 -5.88 7.79
N TYR A 89 -3.06 -6.11 6.48
CA TYR A 89 -3.29 -7.43 5.90
C TYR A 89 -1.93 -8.14 5.77
N PRO A 90 -1.53 -8.94 6.76
CA PRO A 90 -0.16 -9.47 6.83
C PRO A 90 0.17 -10.47 5.73
N GLY A 91 -0.81 -11.23 5.25
CA GLY A 91 -0.62 -12.17 4.14
C GLY A 91 -0.30 -11.48 2.83
N SER A 92 -0.85 -10.29 2.65
CA SER A 92 -0.55 -9.41 1.52
C SER A 92 -0.74 -10.07 0.15
N TRP A 93 -0.02 -9.60 -0.86
CA TRP A 93 -0.17 -10.09 -2.23
C TRP A 93 0.11 -11.59 -2.36
N SER A 94 1.13 -12.08 -1.68
CA SER A 94 1.47 -13.51 -1.73
C SER A 94 0.33 -14.40 -1.27
N GLU A 95 -0.39 -14.02 -0.21
CA GLU A 95 -1.57 -14.77 0.24
C GLU A 95 -2.75 -14.56 -0.70
N TRP A 96 -2.98 -13.33 -1.17
CA TRP A 96 -4.09 -13.03 -2.06
C TRP A 96 -4.06 -13.91 -3.30
N VAL A 97 -2.91 -14.00 -3.98
CA VAL A 97 -2.78 -14.77 -5.22
C VAL A 97 -2.62 -16.28 -4.99
N SER A 98 -2.49 -16.73 -3.75
CA SER A 98 -2.44 -18.16 -3.45
C SER A 98 -3.74 -18.89 -3.75
N ASP A 99 -4.85 -18.15 -3.81
CA ASP A 99 -6.15 -18.68 -4.22
C ASP A 99 -6.49 -18.11 -5.62
N PRO A 100 -6.50 -18.95 -6.67
CA PRO A 100 -6.76 -18.49 -8.03
C PRO A 100 -8.20 -17.98 -8.24
N ALA A 101 -9.10 -18.22 -7.29
CA ALA A 101 -10.47 -17.69 -7.36
C ALA A 101 -10.56 -16.21 -6.97
N ARG A 102 -9.53 -15.65 -6.32
CA ARG A 102 -9.52 -14.23 -5.95
C ARG A 102 -9.21 -13.37 -7.17
N PRO A 103 -9.98 -12.30 -7.42
CA PRO A 103 -9.77 -11.43 -8.58
C PRO A 103 -8.49 -10.62 -8.48
N VAL A 104 -7.92 -10.28 -9.63
CA VAL A 104 -6.70 -9.48 -9.78
C VAL A 104 -6.98 -8.36 -10.77
N ALA A 105 -6.50 -7.16 -10.47
CA ALA A 105 -6.53 -6.03 -11.37
C ALA A 105 -5.11 -5.67 -11.81
N THR A 106 -5.00 -5.03 -12.98
CA THR A 106 -3.74 -4.52 -13.52
C THR A 106 -3.93 -3.10 -14.02
N GLY A 107 -2.82 -2.41 -14.29
CA GLY A 107 -2.86 -1.03 -14.76
C GLY A 107 -2.81 -0.03 -13.61
N PRO A 108 -2.82 1.29 -13.94
CA PRO A 108 -2.60 2.36 -12.96
C PRO A 108 -3.83 2.72 -12.10
N THR A 109 -5.00 2.18 -12.43
CA THR A 109 -6.25 2.50 -11.72
C THR A 109 -6.68 1.36 -10.80
N PRO A 110 -7.41 1.66 -9.70
CA PRO A 110 -7.89 0.66 -8.75
C PRO A 110 -8.73 -0.49 -9.32
#